data_ab9c34f097d711513cd28774f58fa889
#
_entry.id   ab9c34f097d711513cd28774f58fa889
#
_cell.length_a   1.000
_cell.length_b   1.000
_cell.length_c   1.000
_cell.angle_alpha   90.00
_cell.angle_beta   90.00
_cell.angle_gamma   90.00
#
_symmetry.space_group_name_H-M   'P 1'
#
loop_
_entity.id
_entity.type
_entity.pdbx_description
1 polymer ?
#
loop_
_entity_poly.entity_id
_entity_poly.type
_entity_poly.pdbx_seq_one_letter_code
_entity_poly.pdbx_strand_id
1 'polypeptide(L)'
;PPGAHGHFLLEHTARVMDALAGHELQVWMGLCHDLGKTLTPQSRWPRHHDHDQAGVGLALRLAERLRLPRSFALAGQRAARWHMVAGNYDLLRPGTKVDLLRNLRTRENIRDLFSLVKADQDRDHTLSALQDLDTLLSVKLPAEHRNLGRRSGVVLRGLQAQALISSSRKRGRSHALSARIQGKQP
;
A
#
# COMPACT_ATOMS: atom_id res chain seq x y z
N PRO A 1 -14.88 9.32 16.50
CA PRO A 1 -15.43 7.99 16.25
C PRO A 1 -14.51 6.91 16.77
N PRO A 2 -15.03 5.74 17.19
CA PRO A 2 -14.23 4.61 17.60
C PRO A 2 -13.43 4.07 16.41
N GLY A 3 -12.17 3.69 16.63
CA GLY A 3 -11.33 3.00 15.66
C GLY A 3 -11.60 1.50 15.65
N ALA A 4 -10.91 0.75 14.77
CA ALA A 4 -11.11 -0.69 14.57
C ALA A 4 -10.88 -1.56 15.83
N HIS A 5 -10.17 -1.04 16.84
CA HIS A 5 -9.85 -1.75 18.08
C HIS A 5 -10.48 -1.13 19.34
N GLY A 6 -11.59 -0.38 19.20
CA GLY A 6 -12.29 0.26 20.32
C GLY A 6 -11.59 1.50 20.88
N HIS A 7 -10.46 1.91 20.35
CA HIS A 7 -9.79 3.17 20.70
C HIS A 7 -10.42 4.35 19.95
N PHE A 8 -10.37 5.53 20.55
CA PHE A 8 -10.76 6.74 19.84
C PHE A 8 -9.84 6.96 18.63
N LEU A 9 -10.43 7.40 17.52
CA LEU A 9 -9.69 7.64 16.26
C LEU A 9 -8.48 8.56 16.46
N LEU A 10 -8.61 9.58 17.31
CA LEU A 10 -7.53 10.52 17.60
C LEU A 10 -6.35 9.84 18.30
N GLU A 11 -6.61 9.00 19.28
CA GLU A 11 -5.57 8.28 20.04
C GLU A 11 -4.83 7.29 19.14
N HIS A 12 -5.57 6.57 18.28
CA HIS A 12 -4.98 5.69 17.29
C HIS A 12 -4.08 6.46 16.33
N THR A 13 -4.60 7.55 15.76
CA THR A 13 -3.83 8.38 14.82
C THR A 13 -2.56 8.94 15.48
N ALA A 14 -2.65 9.43 16.72
CA ALA A 14 -1.50 9.93 17.46
C ALA A 14 -0.43 8.83 17.65
N ARG A 15 -0.79 7.63 18.07
CA ARG A 15 0.15 6.51 18.21
C ARG A 15 0.85 6.15 16.90
N VAL A 16 0.11 6.14 15.78
CA VAL A 16 0.69 5.88 14.47
C VAL A 16 1.67 6.97 14.08
N MET A 17 1.34 8.25 14.32
CA MET A 17 2.23 9.38 14.07
C MET A 17 3.50 9.31 14.94
N ASP A 18 3.37 8.97 16.22
CA ASP A 18 4.50 8.83 17.14
C ASP A 18 5.45 7.71 16.69
N ALA A 19 4.90 6.57 16.23
CA ALA A 19 5.69 5.47 15.70
C ALA A 19 6.45 5.83 14.40
N LEU A 20 6.04 6.89 13.70
CA LEU A 20 6.67 7.41 12.48
C LEU A 20 7.51 8.67 12.73
N ALA A 21 7.73 9.05 14.00
CA ALA A 21 8.47 10.24 14.37
C ALA A 21 9.88 10.26 13.74
N GLY A 22 10.34 11.46 13.34
CA GLY A 22 11.60 11.63 12.63
C GLY A 22 11.49 11.58 11.09
N HIS A 23 10.32 11.18 10.56
CA HIS A 23 10.07 11.14 9.12
C HIS A 23 8.82 11.96 8.77
N GLU A 24 8.98 13.25 8.53
CA GLU A 24 7.87 14.22 8.37
C GLU A 24 6.79 13.76 7.38
N LEU A 25 7.19 13.24 6.22
CA LEU A 25 6.25 12.77 5.21
C LEU A 25 5.45 11.55 5.71
N GLN A 26 6.09 10.64 6.44
CA GLN A 26 5.43 9.45 6.99
C GLN A 26 4.50 9.83 8.17
N VAL A 27 4.89 10.78 9.01
CA VAL A 27 4.03 11.35 10.07
C VAL A 27 2.77 11.97 9.45
N TRP A 28 2.93 12.74 8.36
CA TRP A 28 1.81 13.27 7.59
C TRP A 28 0.91 12.17 7.03
N MET A 29 1.49 11.09 6.51
CA MET A 29 0.74 9.92 6.05
C MET A 29 -0.03 9.27 7.21
N GLY A 30 0.60 9.18 8.39
CA GLY A 30 -0.03 8.72 9.63
C GLY A 30 -1.25 9.55 10.01
N LEU A 31 -1.18 10.89 9.88
CA LEU A 31 -2.33 11.77 10.09
C LEU A 31 -3.45 11.50 9.07
N CYS A 32 -3.10 11.23 7.82
CA CYS A 32 -4.07 11.18 6.72
C CYS A 32 -4.77 9.84 6.54
N HIS A 33 -4.17 8.71 6.96
CA HIS A 33 -4.63 7.37 6.58
C HIS A 33 -6.09 7.11 6.90
N ASP A 34 -6.53 7.55 8.05
CA ASP A 34 -7.87 7.28 8.60
C ASP A 34 -8.81 8.50 8.60
N LEU A 35 -8.44 9.62 7.96
CA LEU A 35 -9.27 10.85 7.93
C LEU A 35 -10.70 10.59 7.45
N GLY A 36 -10.88 9.66 6.53
CA GLY A 36 -12.21 9.34 6.01
C GLY A 36 -13.16 8.76 7.06
N LYS A 37 -12.66 8.21 8.15
CA LYS A 37 -13.51 7.72 9.26
C LYS A 37 -14.29 8.85 9.93
N THR A 38 -13.79 10.10 9.86
CA THR A 38 -14.48 11.27 10.40
C THR A 38 -15.79 11.59 9.69
N LEU A 39 -15.96 11.12 8.44
CA LEU A 39 -17.19 11.29 7.66
C LEU A 39 -18.20 10.16 7.86
N THR A 40 -17.84 9.11 8.63
CA THR A 40 -18.75 7.98 8.85
C THR A 40 -19.86 8.35 9.83
N PRO A 41 -21.14 8.25 9.45
CA PRO A 41 -22.25 8.52 10.34
C PRO A 41 -22.22 7.62 11.58
N GLN A 42 -22.61 8.16 12.73
CA GLN A 42 -22.58 7.43 14.01
C GLN A 42 -23.38 6.12 13.97
N SER A 43 -24.47 6.08 13.19
CA SER A 43 -25.31 4.89 12.99
C SER A 43 -24.57 3.71 12.34
N ARG A 44 -23.40 3.95 11.73
CA ARG A 44 -22.60 2.90 11.09
C ARG A 44 -21.39 2.45 11.93
N TRP A 45 -21.16 3.09 13.06
CA TRP A 45 -20.04 2.73 13.93
C TRP A 45 -20.21 1.32 14.50
N PRO A 46 -19.12 0.58 14.70
CA PRO A 46 -17.69 0.90 14.43
C PRO A 46 -17.24 0.61 12.98
N ARG A 47 -18.15 0.33 12.06
CA ARG A 47 -17.84 0.02 10.67
C ARG A 47 -17.67 1.30 9.86
N HIS A 48 -16.50 1.46 9.23
CA HIS A 48 -16.15 2.63 8.44
C HIS A 48 -15.96 2.26 6.97
N HIS A 49 -17.03 1.75 6.32
CA HIS A 49 -16.96 1.38 4.89
C HIS A 49 -16.56 2.59 4.05
N ASP A 50 -15.73 2.35 3.03
CA ASP A 50 -15.28 3.35 2.05
C ASP A 50 -14.53 4.56 2.64
N HIS A 51 -14.06 4.48 3.90
CA HIS A 51 -13.30 5.57 4.50
C HIS A 51 -11.97 5.83 3.75
N ASP A 52 -11.41 4.81 3.12
CA ASP A 52 -10.21 4.90 2.29
C ASP A 52 -10.43 5.84 1.09
N GLN A 53 -11.59 5.74 0.43
CA GLN A 53 -11.94 6.63 -0.68
C GLN A 53 -12.35 8.02 -0.20
N ALA A 54 -13.15 8.09 0.86
CA ALA A 54 -13.59 9.35 1.45
C ALA A 54 -12.41 10.19 1.98
N GLY A 55 -11.39 9.53 2.51
CA GLY A 55 -10.18 10.17 3.05
C GLY A 55 -9.31 10.85 1.99
N VAL A 56 -9.32 10.40 0.74
CA VAL A 56 -8.48 10.97 -0.34
C VAL A 56 -8.72 12.47 -0.52
N GLY A 57 -9.99 12.86 -0.63
CA GLY A 57 -10.36 14.27 -0.79
C GLY A 57 -10.09 15.12 0.47
N LEU A 58 -10.23 14.52 1.65
CA LEU A 58 -9.90 15.20 2.92
C LEU A 58 -8.41 15.47 3.04
N ALA A 59 -7.56 14.48 2.74
CA ALA A 59 -6.10 14.63 2.77
C ALA A 59 -5.62 15.72 1.80
N LEU A 60 -6.19 15.78 0.59
CA LEU A 60 -5.88 16.85 -0.37
C LEU A 60 -6.24 18.24 0.18
N ARG A 61 -7.49 18.44 0.60
CA ARG A 61 -7.94 19.73 1.13
C ARG A 61 -7.16 20.16 2.37
N LEU A 62 -6.78 19.22 3.22
CA LEU A 62 -5.98 19.53 4.40
C LEU A 62 -4.57 19.99 4.00
N ALA A 63 -3.93 19.32 3.04
CA ALA A 63 -2.63 19.72 2.52
C ALA A 63 -2.69 21.14 1.87
N GLU A 64 -3.72 21.43 1.09
CA GLU A 64 -3.94 22.74 0.48
C GLU A 64 -4.15 23.83 1.54
N ARG A 65 -4.99 23.57 2.54
CA ARG A 65 -5.25 24.50 3.64
C ARG A 65 -3.99 24.84 4.43
N LEU A 66 -3.12 23.85 4.64
CA LEU A 66 -1.84 24.01 5.34
C LEU A 66 -0.73 24.49 4.41
N ARG A 67 -1.00 24.72 3.12
CA ARG A 67 -0.03 25.11 2.09
C ARG A 67 1.18 24.17 2.01
N LEU A 68 0.95 22.89 2.20
CA LEU A 68 2.01 21.89 2.12
C LEU A 68 2.45 21.64 0.67
N PRO A 69 3.70 21.22 0.45
CA PRO A 69 4.19 20.83 -0.87
C PRO A 69 3.31 19.75 -1.51
N ARG A 70 3.28 19.71 -2.85
CA ARG A 70 2.52 18.71 -3.62
C ARG A 70 2.88 17.26 -3.23
N SER A 71 4.14 17.01 -2.85
CA SER A 71 4.58 15.68 -2.35
C SER A 71 3.76 15.21 -1.15
N PHE A 72 3.47 16.11 -0.20
CA PHE A 72 2.64 15.83 0.98
C PHE A 72 1.18 15.55 0.57
N ALA A 73 0.61 16.38 -0.31
CA ALA A 73 -0.75 16.13 -0.81
C ALA A 73 -0.88 14.73 -1.41
N LEU A 74 0.06 14.34 -2.28
CA LEU A 74 0.08 13.01 -2.91
C LEU A 74 0.34 11.88 -1.91
N ALA A 75 1.20 12.09 -0.93
CA ALA A 75 1.49 11.10 0.10
C ALA A 75 0.28 10.87 1.01
N GLY A 76 -0.40 11.93 1.46
CA GLY A 76 -1.63 11.83 2.24
C GLY A 76 -2.76 11.12 1.50
N GLN A 77 -2.96 11.44 0.21
CA GLN A 77 -3.93 10.74 -0.63
C GLN A 77 -3.61 9.25 -0.78
N ARG A 78 -2.33 8.88 -0.96
CA ARG A 78 -1.89 7.49 -1.02
C ARG A 78 -2.12 6.76 0.30
N ALA A 79 -1.79 7.40 1.42
CA ALA A 79 -2.02 6.86 2.75
C ALA A 79 -3.51 6.55 2.94
N ALA A 80 -4.39 7.53 2.74
CA ALA A 80 -5.83 7.33 2.85
C ALA A 80 -6.31 6.18 1.95
N ARG A 81 -5.92 6.19 0.66
CA ARG A 81 -6.47 5.26 -0.34
C ARG A 81 -5.95 3.83 -0.21
N TRP A 82 -4.69 3.63 0.21
CA TRP A 82 -4.02 2.36 0.01
C TRP A 82 -3.59 1.64 1.29
N HIS A 83 -3.65 2.27 2.50
CA HIS A 83 -3.17 1.63 3.74
C HIS A 83 -3.88 0.30 4.02
N MET A 84 -5.21 0.24 3.86
CA MET A 84 -5.98 -0.99 4.07
C MET A 84 -5.61 -2.10 3.08
N VAL A 85 -5.42 -1.74 1.81
CA VAL A 85 -5.01 -2.68 0.76
C VAL A 85 -3.59 -3.17 1.04
N ALA A 86 -2.67 -2.25 1.34
CA ALA A 86 -1.26 -2.55 1.63
C ALA A 86 -1.11 -3.41 2.89
N GLY A 87 -1.97 -3.23 3.90
CA GLY A 87 -1.97 -4.05 5.13
C GLY A 87 -2.30 -5.53 4.92
N ASN A 88 -2.89 -5.87 3.77
CA ASN A 88 -3.17 -7.24 3.39
C ASN A 88 -2.34 -7.71 2.18
N TYR A 89 -1.17 -7.10 1.97
CA TYR A 89 -0.40 -7.22 0.73
C TYR A 89 -0.17 -8.66 0.27
N ASP A 90 0.26 -9.56 1.14
CA ASP A 90 0.58 -10.94 0.76
C ASP A 90 -0.65 -11.75 0.34
N LEU A 91 -1.83 -11.35 0.78
CA LEU A 91 -3.12 -11.98 0.45
C LEU A 91 -3.77 -11.40 -0.81
N LEU A 92 -3.21 -10.33 -1.37
CA LEU A 92 -3.77 -9.65 -2.53
C LEU A 92 -3.68 -10.52 -3.79
N ARG A 93 -4.72 -10.44 -4.63
CA ARG A 93 -4.66 -10.98 -5.99
C ARG A 93 -3.57 -10.27 -6.80
N PRO A 94 -2.87 -10.96 -7.70
CA PRO A 94 -1.77 -10.39 -8.47
C PRO A 94 -2.13 -9.08 -9.19
N GLY A 95 -3.32 -9.00 -9.77
CA GLY A 95 -3.80 -7.77 -10.41
C GLY A 95 -3.92 -6.58 -9.44
N THR A 96 -4.37 -6.80 -8.20
CA THR A 96 -4.46 -5.76 -7.17
C THR A 96 -3.06 -5.31 -6.72
N LYS A 97 -2.11 -6.24 -6.60
CA LYS A 97 -0.69 -5.90 -6.34
C LYS A 97 -0.13 -5.01 -7.45
N VAL A 98 -0.38 -5.36 -8.72
CA VAL A 98 0.04 -4.55 -9.86
C VAL A 98 -0.54 -3.14 -9.78
N ASP A 99 -1.83 -3.00 -9.49
CA ASP A 99 -2.50 -1.69 -9.41
C ASP A 99 -1.93 -0.84 -8.28
N LEU A 100 -1.70 -1.42 -7.10
CA LEU A 100 -1.06 -0.76 -5.97
C LEU A 100 0.36 -0.29 -6.33
N LEU A 101 1.21 -1.19 -6.83
CA LEU A 101 2.61 -0.88 -7.16
C LEU A 101 2.73 0.13 -8.30
N ARG A 102 1.85 0.08 -9.30
CA ARG A 102 1.79 1.09 -10.38
C ARG A 102 1.34 2.46 -9.87
N ASN A 103 0.52 2.51 -8.84
CA ASN A 103 0.13 3.77 -8.20
C ASN A 103 1.29 4.36 -7.39
N LEU A 104 2.01 3.53 -6.65
CA LEU A 104 3.17 3.96 -5.83
C LEU A 104 4.36 4.37 -6.69
N ARG A 105 4.64 3.69 -7.79
CA ARG A 105 5.65 3.99 -8.83
C ARG A 105 7.11 3.86 -8.41
N THR A 106 7.48 4.26 -7.21
CA THR A 106 8.88 4.34 -6.75
C THR A 106 9.10 3.50 -5.50
N ARG A 107 10.37 3.13 -5.26
CA ARG A 107 10.77 2.39 -4.07
C ARG A 107 10.54 3.19 -2.80
N GLU A 108 10.72 4.51 -2.86
CA GLU A 108 10.52 5.44 -1.75
C GLU A 108 9.05 5.45 -1.34
N ASN A 109 8.12 5.64 -2.28
CA ASN A 109 6.68 5.62 -2.00
C ASN A 109 6.22 4.26 -1.43
N ILE A 110 6.85 3.15 -1.86
CA ILE A 110 6.58 1.83 -1.29
C ILE A 110 7.04 1.80 0.16
N ARG A 111 8.29 2.20 0.45
CA ARG A 111 8.80 2.24 1.82
C ARG A 111 7.93 3.11 2.71
N ASP A 112 7.56 4.30 2.27
CA ASP A 112 6.72 5.22 3.04
C ASP A 112 5.36 4.61 3.38
N LEU A 113 4.67 4.03 2.39
CA LEU A 113 3.35 3.41 2.63
C LEU A 113 3.46 2.17 3.55
N PHE A 114 4.48 1.34 3.36
CA PHE A 114 4.63 0.14 4.19
C PHE A 114 5.21 0.44 5.58
N SER A 115 5.96 1.53 5.77
CA SER A 115 6.28 2.05 7.10
C SER A 115 5.02 2.48 7.86
N LEU A 116 4.10 3.17 7.17
CA LEU A 116 2.79 3.49 7.73
C LEU A 116 2.02 2.21 8.11
N VAL A 117 1.95 1.22 7.22
CA VAL A 117 1.25 -0.05 7.48
C VAL A 117 1.84 -0.77 8.69
N LYS A 118 3.17 -0.77 8.82
CA LYS A 118 3.85 -1.34 9.98
C LYS A 118 3.48 -0.62 11.27
N ALA A 119 3.44 0.71 11.25
CA ALA A 119 3.06 1.52 12.42
C ALA A 119 1.57 1.35 12.80
N ASP A 120 0.68 1.17 11.81
CA ASP A 120 -0.77 1.02 12.00
C ASP A 120 -1.19 -0.39 12.42
N GLN A 121 -0.61 -1.44 11.77
CA GLN A 121 -1.11 -2.82 11.82
C GLN A 121 -0.08 -3.84 12.30
N ASP A 122 1.15 -3.41 12.61
CA ASP A 122 2.29 -4.29 12.96
C ASP A 122 2.58 -5.36 11.89
N ARG A 123 2.42 -4.99 10.61
CA ARG A 123 2.67 -5.85 9.44
C ARG A 123 3.70 -5.22 8.52
N ASP A 124 4.76 -5.95 8.25
CA ASP A 124 5.83 -5.48 7.35
C ASP A 124 5.88 -6.31 6.06
N HIS A 125 5.34 -5.75 5.00
CA HIS A 125 5.37 -6.34 3.66
C HIS A 125 6.35 -5.63 2.72
N THR A 126 7.21 -4.75 3.24
CA THR A 126 8.11 -3.89 2.45
C THR A 126 8.97 -4.69 1.50
N LEU A 127 9.61 -5.75 2.00
CA LEU A 127 10.50 -6.59 1.17
C LEU A 127 9.75 -7.28 0.04
N SER A 128 8.59 -7.88 0.33
CA SER A 128 7.74 -8.52 -0.67
C SER A 128 7.30 -7.54 -1.75
N ALA A 129 6.88 -6.34 -1.35
CA ALA A 129 6.43 -5.29 -2.28
C ALA A 129 7.57 -4.77 -3.18
N LEU A 130 8.78 -4.60 -2.63
CA LEU A 130 9.95 -4.18 -3.41
C LEU A 130 10.38 -5.26 -4.42
N GLN A 131 10.39 -6.54 -4.03
CA GLN A 131 10.68 -7.65 -4.94
C GLN A 131 9.63 -7.77 -6.05
N ASP A 132 8.37 -7.57 -5.71
CA ASP A 132 7.28 -7.56 -6.69
C ASP A 132 7.40 -6.35 -7.63
N LEU A 133 7.83 -5.16 -7.15
CA LEU A 133 8.12 -4.01 -8.01
C LEU A 133 9.23 -4.34 -9.02
N ASP A 134 10.33 -4.98 -8.59
CA ASP A 134 11.41 -5.38 -9.50
C ASP A 134 10.91 -6.33 -10.59
N THR A 135 10.04 -7.28 -10.19
CA THR A 135 9.38 -8.17 -11.15
C THR A 135 8.53 -7.39 -12.14
N LEU A 136 7.74 -6.40 -11.69
CA LEU A 136 6.93 -5.55 -12.58
C LEU A 136 7.79 -4.77 -13.57
N LEU A 137 8.89 -4.19 -13.09
CA LEU A 137 9.78 -3.35 -13.91
C LEU A 137 10.55 -4.18 -14.96
N SER A 138 10.77 -5.47 -14.72
CA SER A 138 11.40 -6.37 -15.68
C SER A 138 10.49 -6.75 -16.87
N VAL A 139 9.17 -6.56 -16.73
CA VAL A 139 8.20 -6.93 -17.77
C VAL A 139 8.21 -5.91 -18.91
N LYS A 140 8.51 -6.37 -20.11
CA LYS A 140 8.47 -5.56 -21.32
C LYS A 140 7.21 -5.85 -22.13
N LEU A 141 6.59 -4.78 -22.63
CA LEU A 141 5.46 -4.92 -23.56
C LEU A 141 5.96 -5.39 -24.93
N PRO A 142 5.42 -6.48 -25.51
CA PRO A 142 5.76 -6.92 -26.86
C PRO A 142 5.51 -5.83 -27.91
N ALA A 143 6.28 -5.84 -29.00
CA ALA A 143 6.26 -4.78 -30.01
C ALA A 143 4.87 -4.55 -30.61
N GLU A 144 4.15 -5.62 -30.90
CA GLU A 144 2.79 -5.63 -31.47
C GLU A 144 1.73 -5.00 -30.57
N HIS A 145 2.03 -4.85 -29.26
CA HIS A 145 1.13 -4.23 -28.29
C HIS A 145 1.53 -2.81 -27.91
N ARG A 146 2.58 -2.25 -28.52
CA ARG A 146 3.04 -0.88 -28.24
C ARG A 146 2.18 0.13 -29.01
N ASN A 147 2.12 1.33 -28.47
CA ASN A 147 1.44 2.49 -29.09
C ASN A 147 -0.07 2.30 -29.37
N LEU A 148 -0.72 1.35 -28.68
CA LEU A 148 -2.17 1.11 -28.78
C LEU A 148 -2.96 1.87 -27.70
N GLY A 149 -2.41 2.95 -27.14
CA GLY A 149 -3.05 3.76 -26.12
C GLY A 149 -3.47 2.93 -24.88
N ARG A 150 -4.75 3.00 -24.53
CA ARG A 150 -5.30 2.28 -23.37
C ARG A 150 -5.11 0.75 -23.46
N ARG A 151 -5.16 0.18 -24.65
CA ARG A 151 -4.95 -1.27 -24.86
C ARG A 151 -3.57 -1.72 -24.42
N SER A 152 -2.51 -0.96 -24.73
CA SER A 152 -1.14 -1.24 -24.27
C SER A 152 -1.08 -1.36 -22.74
N GLY A 153 -1.76 -0.47 -22.02
CA GLY A 153 -1.81 -0.48 -20.55
C GLY A 153 -2.50 -1.72 -19.97
N VAL A 154 -3.58 -2.18 -20.62
CA VAL A 154 -4.32 -3.39 -20.21
C VAL A 154 -3.47 -4.63 -20.43
N VAL A 155 -2.82 -4.77 -21.60
CA VAL A 155 -1.94 -5.90 -21.90
C VAL A 155 -0.76 -5.94 -20.93
N LEU A 156 -0.08 -4.80 -20.72
CA LEU A 156 1.04 -4.72 -19.78
C LEU A 156 0.63 -5.12 -18.35
N ARG A 157 -0.53 -4.66 -17.88
CA ARG A 157 -1.06 -5.04 -16.56
C ARG A 157 -1.27 -6.56 -16.45
N GLY A 158 -1.81 -7.19 -17.51
CA GLY A 158 -2.00 -8.64 -17.56
C GLY A 158 -0.67 -9.41 -17.49
N LEU A 159 0.33 -8.98 -18.27
CA LEU A 159 1.67 -9.58 -18.30
C LEU A 159 2.37 -9.42 -16.92
N GLN A 160 2.24 -8.26 -16.30
CA GLN A 160 2.78 -8.00 -14.97
C GLN A 160 2.14 -8.91 -13.91
N ALA A 161 0.81 -9.10 -13.95
CA ALA A 161 0.13 -9.99 -13.04
C ALA A 161 0.59 -11.47 -13.21
N GLN A 162 0.78 -11.92 -14.45
CA GLN A 162 1.32 -13.26 -14.74
C GLN A 162 2.77 -13.43 -14.24
N ALA A 163 3.60 -12.39 -14.40
CA ALA A 163 4.97 -12.39 -13.90
C ALA A 163 5.02 -12.53 -12.37
N LEU A 164 4.13 -11.84 -11.64
CA LEU A 164 4.02 -11.99 -10.18
C LEU A 164 3.64 -13.42 -9.78
N ILE A 165 2.69 -14.07 -10.47
CA ILE A 165 2.32 -15.45 -10.21
C ILE A 165 3.53 -16.38 -10.38
N SER A 166 4.28 -16.21 -11.46
CA SER A 166 5.46 -17.03 -11.77
C SER A 166 6.58 -16.81 -10.75
N SER A 167 6.84 -15.57 -10.35
CA SER A 167 7.83 -15.19 -9.34
C SER A 167 7.49 -15.76 -7.95
N SER A 168 6.22 -15.66 -7.54
CA SER A 168 5.75 -16.21 -6.27
C SER A 168 5.93 -17.72 -6.18
N ARG A 169 5.62 -18.47 -7.25
CA ARG A 169 5.83 -19.91 -7.32
C ARG A 169 7.32 -20.29 -7.19
N LYS A 170 8.22 -19.51 -7.81
CA LYS A 170 9.67 -19.72 -7.70
C LYS A 170 10.16 -19.51 -6.27
N ARG A 171 9.74 -18.41 -5.63
CA ARG A 171 10.09 -18.11 -4.23
C ARG A 171 9.62 -19.21 -3.26
N GLY A 172 8.41 -19.68 -3.41
CA GLY A 172 7.87 -20.79 -2.59
C GLY A 172 8.67 -22.09 -2.74
N ARG A 173 9.13 -22.44 -3.96
CA ARG A 173 9.97 -23.62 -4.20
C ARG A 173 11.36 -23.47 -3.57
N SER A 174 11.98 -22.31 -3.64
CA SER A 174 13.29 -22.04 -3.04
C SER A 174 13.24 -22.14 -1.51
N HIS A 175 12.20 -21.61 -0.88
CA HIS A 175 11.99 -21.72 0.57
C HIS A 175 11.79 -23.17 1.02
N ALA A 176 10.99 -23.95 0.29
CA ALA A 176 10.75 -25.36 0.60
C ALA A 176 12.04 -26.20 0.44
N LEU A 177 12.91 -25.87 -0.51
CA LEU A 177 14.19 -26.56 -0.72
C LEU A 177 15.18 -26.23 0.41
N SER A 178 15.28 -24.94 0.80
CA SER A 178 16.15 -24.49 1.90
C SER A 178 15.75 -25.13 3.24
N ALA A 179 14.45 -25.20 3.52
CA ALA A 179 13.93 -25.83 4.75
C ALA A 179 14.25 -27.33 4.80
N ARG A 180 14.21 -28.04 3.64
CA ARG A 180 14.58 -29.47 3.55
C ARG A 180 16.08 -29.72 3.77
N ILE A 181 16.94 -28.76 3.42
CA ILE A 181 18.40 -28.89 3.60
C ILE A 181 18.75 -28.65 5.07
N GLN A 182 18.13 -27.66 5.73
CA GLN A 182 18.35 -27.37 7.16
C GLN A 182 17.81 -28.43 8.11
N GLY A 183 16.75 -29.15 7.73
CA GLY A 183 16.18 -30.26 8.53
C GLY A 183 16.89 -31.60 8.38
N LYS A 184 18.02 -31.68 7.64
CA LYS A 184 18.81 -32.90 7.41
C LYS A 184 20.23 -32.84 8.02
N GLN A 185 20.48 -31.95 8.98
CA GLN A 185 21.70 -32.05 9.78
C GLN A 185 21.46 -33.00 10.97
N PRO A 186 22.25 -34.08 11.09
CA PRO A 186 22.10 -35.09 12.16
C PRO A 186 22.46 -34.51 13.52
#